data_79c87d8be4b85b77cba7e0cd7bfa8931
#
_entry.id   79c87d8be4b85b77cba7e0cd7bfa8931
#
_cell.length_a   1.000
_cell.length_b   1.000
_cell.length_c   1.000
_cell.angle_alpha   90.00
_cell.angle_beta   90.00
_cell.angle_gamma   90.00
#
_symmetry.space_group_name_H-M   'P 1'
#
loop_
_entity.id
_entity.type
_entity.pdbx_description
1 polymer ?
#
loop_
_entity_poly.entity_id
_entity_poly.type
_entity_poly.pdbx_seq_one_letter_code
_entity_poly.pdbx_strand_id
1 'polypeptide(L)'
;MLPIEFKPQNEYELIRLGQDNDGGYLVDKKSIDDSKSLITLGLGFDWTFEKNYYALTARPVYCYDHSVNYSTIKKRCRKLLSSYLFRVFKPKYFLQKNFFKFLLRDIFLYRNYKKFFKNKNVDHKQERIGTGDQCVKLKKILDERKSDLPAFIKIDIEGSEYRIFDEILLNQKNFTGIGIELHEVDIHMDKIKNFIKNLDMDLIHIHPQNPAHVAENDIPTQLELTFAKNPKIISPEVKLPHKLDQPANPYLKEIELIFEKKK
;
A
#
# COMPACT_ATOMS: atom_id res chain seq x y z
N MET A 1 8.20 21.34 4.94
CA MET A 1 9.31 20.36 5.02
C MET A 1 8.93 19.23 5.95
N LEU A 2 9.27 18.00 5.61
CA LEU A 2 9.03 16.84 6.47
C LEU A 2 10.04 16.80 7.62
N PRO A 3 9.64 16.38 8.83
CA PRO A 3 10.54 16.10 9.93
C PRO A 3 11.62 15.08 9.53
N ILE A 4 12.82 15.21 10.12
CA ILE A 4 13.96 14.34 9.76
C ILE A 4 13.70 12.86 10.03
N GLU A 5 12.79 12.54 10.95
CA GLU A 5 12.39 11.16 11.30
C GLU A 5 11.70 10.43 10.13
N PHE A 6 11.17 11.18 9.15
CA PHE A 6 10.59 10.61 7.93
C PHE A 6 11.64 10.22 6.90
N LYS A 7 12.90 10.55 7.12
CA LYS A 7 13.99 10.19 6.21
C LYS A 7 14.57 8.83 6.62
N PRO A 8 14.59 7.82 5.73
CA PRO A 8 15.33 6.59 5.99
C PRO A 8 16.79 6.89 6.37
N GLN A 9 17.36 6.13 7.32
CA GLN A 9 18.72 6.38 7.80
C GLN A 9 19.78 5.82 6.85
N ASN A 10 19.44 4.77 6.11
CA ASN A 10 20.32 4.05 5.20
C ASN A 10 19.60 3.75 3.90
N GLU A 11 20.35 3.40 2.85
CA GLU A 11 19.80 2.75 1.67
C GLU A 11 19.71 1.23 1.92
N TYR A 12 18.57 0.62 1.57
CA TYR A 12 18.26 -0.78 1.84
C TYR A 12 18.04 -1.57 0.55
N GLU A 13 18.18 -2.91 0.63
CA GLU A 13 17.88 -3.78 -0.48
C GLU A 13 16.37 -3.97 -0.64
N LEU A 14 15.77 -3.23 -1.58
CA LEU A 14 14.34 -3.20 -1.81
C LEU A 14 13.94 -3.93 -3.09
N ILE A 15 12.74 -4.51 -3.06
CA ILE A 15 12.03 -5.03 -4.24
C ILE A 15 10.70 -4.30 -4.40
N ARG A 16 10.19 -4.22 -5.63
CA ARG A 16 8.88 -3.65 -5.91
C ARG A 16 7.85 -4.76 -6.01
N LEU A 17 6.76 -4.66 -5.22
CA LEU A 17 5.56 -5.49 -5.31
C LEU A 17 4.37 -4.62 -5.68
N GLY A 18 3.43 -5.16 -6.44
CA GLY A 18 2.28 -4.43 -6.94
C GLY A 18 2.41 -4.09 -8.43
N GLN A 19 1.50 -3.30 -8.93
CA GLN A 19 1.52 -2.86 -10.33
C GLN A 19 2.52 -1.72 -10.55
N ASP A 20 2.76 -1.41 -11.81
CA ASP A 20 3.47 -0.19 -12.18
C ASP A 20 2.65 1.04 -11.76
N ASN A 21 3.34 2.06 -11.27
CA ASN A 21 2.76 3.31 -10.79
C ASN A 21 1.98 3.13 -9.48
N ASP A 22 0.73 3.60 -9.41
CA ASP A 22 -0.14 3.51 -8.24
C ASP A 22 -0.37 2.06 -7.78
N GLY A 23 -0.32 1.82 -6.47
CA GLY A 23 -0.51 0.49 -5.85
C GLY A 23 0.73 -0.43 -5.89
N GLY A 24 1.88 0.09 -6.27
CA GLY A 24 3.16 -0.64 -6.19
C GLY A 24 4.06 -0.11 -5.09
N TYR A 25 4.40 -0.94 -4.11
CA TYR A 25 5.20 -0.60 -2.94
C TYR A 25 6.62 -1.13 -3.03
N LEU A 26 7.58 -0.37 -2.52
CA LEU A 26 8.94 -0.85 -2.29
C LEU A 26 9.04 -1.46 -0.89
N VAL A 27 9.44 -2.71 -0.84
CA VAL A 27 9.50 -3.49 0.41
C VAL A 27 10.84 -4.19 0.55
N ASP A 28 11.25 -4.47 1.79
CA ASP A 28 12.42 -5.30 2.06
C ASP A 28 12.13 -6.77 1.71
N LYS A 29 12.99 -7.34 0.85
CA LYS A 29 12.83 -8.73 0.43
C LYS A 29 12.87 -9.69 1.60
N LYS A 30 13.75 -9.46 2.59
CA LYS A 30 13.88 -10.30 3.78
C LYS A 30 12.60 -10.29 4.60
N SER A 31 11.94 -9.14 4.77
CA SER A 31 10.65 -9.05 5.46
C SER A 31 9.55 -9.88 4.79
N ILE A 32 9.56 -9.95 3.46
CA ILE A 32 8.65 -10.81 2.70
C ILE A 32 9.01 -12.29 2.90
N ASP A 33 10.30 -12.64 2.82
CA ASP A 33 10.78 -14.02 2.94
C ASP A 33 10.59 -14.57 4.38
N ASP A 34 10.69 -13.74 5.41
CA ASP A 34 10.51 -14.13 6.82
C ASP A 34 9.03 -14.18 7.25
N SER A 35 8.12 -13.54 6.51
CA SER A 35 6.69 -13.56 6.85
C SER A 35 6.07 -14.93 6.63
N LYS A 36 5.14 -15.35 7.48
CA LYS A 36 4.35 -16.58 7.26
C LYS A 36 3.07 -16.31 6.48
N SER A 37 2.63 -15.06 6.43
CA SER A 37 1.46 -14.62 5.68
C SER A 37 1.56 -13.15 5.30
N LEU A 38 0.66 -12.73 4.42
CA LEU A 38 0.35 -11.33 4.14
C LEU A 38 -1.01 -11.00 4.76
N ILE A 39 -1.08 -9.87 5.47
CA ILE A 39 -2.34 -9.26 5.90
C ILE A 39 -2.47 -7.92 5.15
N THR A 40 -3.53 -7.77 4.36
CA THR A 40 -3.85 -6.52 3.66
C THR A 40 -5.08 -5.87 4.29
N LEU A 41 -4.94 -4.65 4.74
CA LEU A 41 -6.02 -3.78 5.20
C LEU A 41 -6.26 -2.70 4.15
N GLY A 42 -7.42 -2.76 3.47
CA GLY A 42 -7.69 -1.99 2.26
C GLY A 42 -7.14 -2.66 1.00
N LEU A 43 -8.04 -3.23 0.21
CA LEU A 43 -7.70 -3.95 -1.02
C LEU A 43 -7.91 -3.08 -2.25
N GLY A 44 -8.95 -2.24 -2.22
CA GLY A 44 -9.36 -1.48 -3.39
C GLY A 44 -9.72 -2.36 -4.59
N PHE A 45 -9.52 -1.81 -5.77
CA PHE A 45 -9.76 -2.54 -7.03
C PHE A 45 -8.47 -3.04 -7.69
N ASP A 46 -7.38 -3.04 -6.96
CA ASP A 46 -6.10 -3.61 -7.35
C ASP A 46 -5.55 -4.53 -6.27
N TRP A 47 -5.25 -5.75 -6.64
CA TRP A 47 -4.65 -6.79 -5.78
C TRP A 47 -3.39 -7.38 -6.41
N THR A 48 -2.67 -6.55 -7.15
CA THR A 48 -1.41 -6.98 -7.77
C THR A 48 -0.30 -7.17 -6.75
N PHE A 49 -0.29 -6.37 -5.68
CA PHE A 49 0.62 -6.55 -4.55
C PHE A 49 0.43 -7.95 -3.92
N GLU A 50 -0.80 -8.31 -3.61
CA GLU A 50 -1.17 -9.60 -3.02
C GLU A 50 -0.85 -10.77 -3.95
N LYS A 51 -1.04 -10.59 -5.26
CA LYS A 51 -0.64 -11.59 -6.27
C LYS A 51 0.86 -11.77 -6.35
N ASN A 52 1.63 -10.68 -6.32
CA ASN A 52 3.09 -10.75 -6.35
C ASN A 52 3.62 -11.40 -5.07
N TYR A 53 3.10 -11.03 -3.91
CA TYR A 53 3.43 -11.68 -2.65
C TYR A 53 3.16 -13.19 -2.71
N TYR A 54 1.95 -13.58 -3.14
CA TYR A 54 1.58 -15.00 -3.27
C TYR A 54 2.45 -15.76 -4.29
N ALA A 55 2.76 -15.12 -5.41
CA ALA A 55 3.62 -15.72 -6.44
C ALA A 55 5.06 -15.96 -5.94
N LEU A 56 5.58 -15.08 -5.09
CA LEU A 56 6.92 -15.20 -4.51
C LEU A 56 6.99 -16.23 -3.38
N THR A 57 5.95 -16.31 -2.56
CA THR A 57 6.01 -17.02 -1.28
C THR A 57 5.16 -18.28 -1.22
N ALA A 58 4.10 -18.38 -2.04
CA ALA A 58 3.02 -19.35 -1.95
C ALA A 58 2.33 -19.42 -0.56
N ARG A 59 2.52 -18.38 0.29
CA ARG A 59 2.01 -18.31 1.65
C ARG A 59 0.61 -17.70 1.69
N PRO A 60 -0.16 -17.89 2.78
CA PRO A 60 -1.50 -17.34 2.94
C PRO A 60 -1.56 -15.82 2.76
N VAL A 61 -2.64 -15.34 2.16
CA VAL A 61 -2.95 -13.92 1.95
C VAL A 61 -4.35 -13.65 2.50
N TYR A 62 -4.43 -12.70 3.42
CA TYR A 62 -5.66 -12.31 4.13
C TYR A 62 -5.97 -10.84 3.84
N CYS A 63 -7.02 -10.59 3.05
CA CYS A 63 -7.44 -9.25 2.67
C CYS A 63 -8.71 -8.85 3.44
N TYR A 64 -8.73 -7.61 3.91
CA TYR A 64 -9.86 -7.03 4.63
C TYR A 64 -10.23 -5.70 3.97
N ASP A 65 -11.43 -5.67 3.36
CA ASP A 65 -11.95 -4.47 2.71
C ASP A 65 -13.46 -4.51 2.64
N HIS A 66 -14.12 -3.57 3.29
CA HIS A 66 -15.59 -3.51 3.35
C HIS A 66 -16.22 -3.01 2.04
N SER A 67 -15.47 -2.27 1.22
CA SER A 67 -15.97 -1.62 0.02
C SER A 67 -15.97 -2.52 -1.22
N VAL A 68 -15.13 -3.56 -1.21
CA VAL A 68 -14.91 -4.45 -2.35
C VAL A 68 -15.67 -5.77 -2.17
N ASN A 69 -16.49 -6.10 -3.16
CA ASN A 69 -17.16 -7.39 -3.28
C ASN A 69 -17.53 -7.68 -4.74
N TYR A 70 -18.08 -8.85 -5.00
CA TYR A 70 -18.51 -9.27 -6.35
C TYR A 70 -19.47 -8.28 -7.02
N SER A 71 -20.38 -7.66 -6.26
CA SER A 71 -21.34 -6.70 -6.79
C SER A 71 -20.68 -5.37 -7.16
N THR A 72 -19.85 -4.83 -6.27
CA THR A 72 -19.12 -3.57 -6.51
C THR A 72 -18.15 -3.69 -7.67
N ILE A 73 -17.45 -4.82 -7.79
CA ILE A 73 -16.57 -5.11 -8.93
C ILE A 73 -17.37 -5.18 -10.25
N LYS A 74 -18.50 -5.89 -10.27
CA LYS A 74 -19.38 -5.93 -11.46
C LYS A 74 -19.87 -4.53 -11.84
N LYS A 75 -20.31 -3.74 -10.86
CA LYS A 75 -20.75 -2.34 -11.08
C LYS A 75 -19.63 -1.50 -11.67
N ARG A 76 -18.41 -1.63 -11.14
CA ARG A 76 -17.21 -0.95 -11.66
C ARG A 76 -16.92 -1.38 -13.10
N CYS A 77 -16.90 -2.69 -13.41
CA CYS A 77 -16.70 -3.18 -14.78
C CYS A 77 -17.73 -2.59 -15.75
N ARG A 78 -19.02 -2.55 -15.39
CA ARG A 78 -20.07 -1.96 -16.23
C ARG A 78 -19.83 -0.46 -16.47
N LYS A 79 -19.48 0.30 -15.41
CA LYS A 79 -19.19 1.74 -15.52
C LYS A 79 -17.98 1.98 -16.42
N LEU A 80 -16.93 1.18 -16.30
CA LEU A 80 -15.73 1.27 -17.13
C LEU A 80 -16.06 0.94 -18.59
N LEU A 81 -16.78 -0.16 -18.86
CA LEU A 81 -17.21 -0.52 -20.21
C LEU A 81 -18.04 0.59 -20.87
N SER A 82 -19.00 1.19 -20.16
CA SER A 82 -19.77 2.32 -20.71
C SER A 82 -18.87 3.52 -21.01
N SER A 83 -17.91 3.83 -20.13
CA SER A 83 -16.94 4.90 -20.37
C SER A 83 -16.07 4.64 -21.61
N TYR A 84 -15.63 3.38 -21.82
CA TYR A 84 -14.86 3.02 -23.01
C TYR A 84 -15.70 3.09 -24.29
N LEU A 85 -16.98 2.69 -24.25
CA LEU A 85 -17.89 2.85 -25.39
C LEU A 85 -18.00 4.32 -25.82
N PHE A 86 -18.12 5.24 -24.87
CA PHE A 86 -18.10 6.68 -25.18
C PHE A 86 -16.77 7.17 -25.77
N ARG A 87 -15.65 6.60 -25.32
CA ARG A 87 -14.29 6.97 -25.79
C ARG A 87 -14.00 6.43 -27.19
N VAL A 88 -14.59 5.28 -27.58
CA VAL A 88 -14.46 4.71 -28.94
C VAL A 88 -14.94 5.69 -30.04
N PHE A 89 -15.92 6.53 -29.73
CA PHE A 89 -16.39 7.55 -30.66
C PHE A 89 -15.48 8.80 -30.77
N LYS A 90 -14.35 8.83 -30.01
CA LYS A 90 -13.40 9.96 -30.04
C LYS A 90 -12.00 9.43 -30.39
N PRO A 91 -11.57 9.57 -31.68
CA PRO A 91 -10.31 8.95 -32.18
C PRO A 91 -9.07 9.25 -31.36
N LYS A 92 -8.99 10.44 -30.74
CA LYS A 92 -7.85 10.85 -29.90
C LYS A 92 -7.57 9.92 -28.71
N TYR A 93 -8.54 9.14 -28.24
CA TYR A 93 -8.33 8.22 -27.13
C TYR A 93 -7.70 6.89 -27.54
N PHE A 94 -7.88 6.46 -28.80
CA PHE A 94 -7.20 5.28 -29.34
C PHE A 94 -5.69 5.48 -29.47
N LEU A 95 -5.26 6.71 -29.63
CA LEU A 95 -3.85 7.09 -29.75
C LEU A 95 -3.15 7.18 -28.39
N GLN A 96 -3.88 7.06 -27.26
CA GLN A 96 -3.25 7.06 -25.94
C GLN A 96 -2.46 5.76 -25.72
N LYS A 97 -1.18 5.93 -25.45
CA LYS A 97 -0.28 4.84 -25.05
C LYS A 97 -0.94 4.07 -23.89
N ASN A 98 -1.09 2.76 -24.05
CA ASN A 98 -1.71 1.87 -23.05
C ASN A 98 -3.27 1.82 -23.01
N PHE A 99 -4.01 2.49 -23.88
CA PHE A 99 -5.48 2.40 -23.90
C PHE A 99 -5.99 0.95 -23.88
N PHE A 100 -5.47 0.10 -24.75
CA PHE A 100 -5.86 -1.31 -24.83
C PHE A 100 -5.44 -2.11 -23.58
N LYS A 101 -4.27 -1.79 -22.98
CA LYS A 101 -3.81 -2.42 -21.73
C LYS A 101 -4.82 -2.17 -20.61
N PHE A 102 -5.24 -0.92 -20.43
CA PHE A 102 -6.23 -0.55 -19.42
C PHE A 102 -7.61 -1.14 -19.70
N LEU A 103 -8.06 -1.08 -20.96
CA LEU A 103 -9.33 -1.68 -21.38
C LEU A 103 -9.39 -3.18 -21.06
N LEU A 104 -8.35 -3.94 -21.42
CA LEU A 104 -8.28 -5.37 -21.16
C LEU A 104 -8.22 -5.66 -19.64
N ARG A 105 -7.43 -4.89 -18.89
CA ARG A 105 -7.39 -4.99 -17.42
C ARG A 105 -8.79 -4.85 -16.83
N ASP A 106 -9.52 -3.83 -17.23
CA ASP A 106 -10.82 -3.48 -16.67
C ASP A 106 -11.93 -4.45 -17.10
N ILE A 107 -11.88 -4.95 -18.36
CA ILE A 107 -12.79 -6.02 -18.83
C ILE A 107 -12.60 -7.30 -18.03
N PHE A 108 -11.33 -7.66 -17.74
CA PHE A 108 -11.01 -8.89 -17.03
C PHE A 108 -10.99 -8.74 -15.50
N LEU A 109 -11.23 -7.55 -14.96
CA LEU A 109 -11.17 -7.27 -13.52
C LEU A 109 -11.98 -8.28 -12.69
N TYR A 110 -13.24 -8.50 -13.05
CA TYR A 110 -14.11 -9.46 -12.36
C TYR A 110 -13.59 -10.90 -12.44
N ARG A 111 -13.14 -11.33 -13.62
CA ARG A 111 -12.58 -12.66 -13.83
C ARG A 111 -11.28 -12.84 -13.03
N ASN A 112 -10.43 -11.83 -13.00
CA ASN A 112 -9.17 -11.83 -12.27
C ASN A 112 -9.42 -11.90 -10.76
N TYR A 113 -10.39 -11.12 -10.24
CA TYR A 113 -10.80 -11.21 -8.84
C TYR A 113 -11.24 -12.63 -8.49
N LYS A 114 -12.23 -13.15 -9.23
CA LYS A 114 -12.76 -14.50 -9.00
C LYS A 114 -11.68 -15.58 -9.08
N LYS A 115 -10.72 -15.46 -10.00
CA LYS A 115 -9.63 -16.43 -10.14
C LYS A 115 -8.69 -16.38 -8.93
N PHE A 116 -8.33 -15.19 -8.46
CA PHE A 116 -7.38 -15.04 -7.36
C PHE A 116 -7.99 -15.46 -6.02
N PHE A 117 -9.19 -14.97 -5.70
CA PHE A 117 -9.90 -15.27 -4.44
C PHE A 117 -10.62 -16.63 -4.43
N LYS A 118 -10.50 -17.46 -5.47
CA LYS A 118 -10.82 -18.89 -5.43
C LYS A 118 -9.70 -19.76 -4.87
N ASN A 119 -8.50 -19.23 -4.76
CA ASN A 119 -7.38 -19.96 -4.20
C ASN A 119 -7.62 -20.19 -2.70
N LYS A 120 -7.46 -21.41 -2.22
CA LYS A 120 -7.69 -21.80 -0.81
C LYS A 120 -6.78 -21.07 0.19
N ASN A 121 -5.64 -20.57 -0.28
CA ASN A 121 -4.68 -19.82 0.54
C ASN A 121 -4.89 -18.29 0.46
N VAL A 122 -5.96 -17.83 -0.20
CA VAL A 122 -6.24 -16.41 -0.36
C VAL A 122 -7.66 -16.15 0.11
N ASP A 123 -7.79 -15.34 1.15
CA ASP A 123 -9.07 -15.02 1.79
C ASP A 123 -9.36 -13.52 1.68
N HIS A 124 -10.60 -13.17 1.38
CA HIS A 124 -11.06 -11.79 1.40
C HIS A 124 -12.32 -11.69 2.26
N LYS A 125 -12.20 -10.95 3.36
CA LYS A 125 -13.32 -10.61 4.23
C LYS A 125 -13.80 -9.19 3.96
N GLN A 126 -15.10 -9.06 3.73
CA GLN A 126 -15.75 -7.77 3.53
C GLN A 126 -15.96 -7.08 4.89
N GLU A 127 -14.88 -6.68 5.51
CA GLU A 127 -14.84 -6.10 6.86
C GLU A 127 -14.15 -4.73 6.84
N ARG A 128 -14.70 -3.79 7.61
CA ARG A 128 -14.11 -2.46 7.83
C ARG A 128 -13.18 -2.53 9.02
N ILE A 129 -11.96 -2.03 8.84
CA ILE A 129 -10.94 -2.02 9.91
C ILE A 129 -10.96 -0.68 10.64
N GLY A 130 -10.83 -0.74 11.95
CA GLY A 130 -10.78 0.46 12.80
C GLY A 130 -11.31 0.21 14.22
N THR A 131 -11.64 1.28 14.93
CA THR A 131 -12.02 1.25 16.35
C THR A 131 -13.51 1.46 16.63
N GLY A 132 -14.36 1.67 15.61
CA GLY A 132 -15.80 1.87 15.79
C GLY A 132 -16.59 0.56 15.95
N ASP A 133 -17.84 0.65 16.39
CA ASP A 133 -18.72 -0.51 16.66
C ASP A 133 -18.95 -1.41 15.45
N GLN A 134 -18.89 -0.83 14.24
CA GLN A 134 -19.02 -1.59 12.98
C GLN A 134 -17.68 -1.98 12.36
N CYS A 135 -16.59 -1.82 13.11
CA CYS A 135 -15.24 -2.10 12.65
C CYS A 135 -14.67 -3.35 13.32
N VAL A 136 -13.83 -4.04 12.59
CA VAL A 136 -13.01 -5.12 13.12
C VAL A 136 -11.69 -4.54 13.61
N LYS A 137 -11.31 -4.86 14.83
CA LYS A 137 -10.04 -4.47 15.43
C LYS A 137 -8.90 -5.30 14.85
N LEU A 138 -7.73 -4.69 14.66
CA LEU A 138 -6.52 -5.39 14.21
C LEU A 138 -6.17 -6.57 15.13
N LYS A 139 -6.30 -6.39 16.44
CA LYS A 139 -6.07 -7.47 17.42
C LYS A 139 -6.91 -8.72 17.12
N LYS A 140 -8.20 -8.57 16.79
CA LYS A 140 -9.07 -9.72 16.44
C LYS A 140 -8.53 -10.46 15.21
N ILE A 141 -8.09 -9.73 14.17
CA ILE A 141 -7.49 -10.32 12.98
C ILE A 141 -6.26 -11.14 13.35
N LEU A 142 -5.37 -10.59 14.17
CA LEU A 142 -4.15 -11.28 14.60
C LEU A 142 -4.43 -12.51 15.45
N ASP A 143 -5.44 -12.45 16.31
CA ASP A 143 -5.86 -13.59 17.12
C ASP A 143 -6.43 -14.72 16.25
N GLU A 144 -7.23 -14.40 15.22
CA GLU A 144 -7.78 -15.36 14.26
C GLU A 144 -6.70 -15.97 13.35
N ARG A 145 -5.60 -15.26 13.10
CA ARG A 145 -4.49 -15.68 12.20
C ARG A 145 -3.21 -16.05 12.95
N LYS A 146 -3.32 -16.37 14.24
CA LYS A 146 -2.18 -16.60 15.13
C LYS A 146 -1.18 -17.65 14.63
N SER A 147 -1.64 -18.69 13.93
CA SER A 147 -0.78 -19.74 13.36
C SER A 147 0.09 -19.24 12.20
N ASP A 148 -0.35 -18.17 11.53
CA ASP A 148 0.26 -17.63 10.33
C ASP A 148 1.06 -16.34 10.59
N LEU A 149 1.41 -16.09 11.86
CA LEU A 149 2.28 -15.01 12.27
C LEU A 149 3.74 -15.51 12.41
N PRO A 150 4.75 -14.65 12.20
CA PRO A 150 4.65 -13.24 11.88
C PRO A 150 4.22 -13.00 10.44
N ALA A 151 3.52 -11.89 10.20
CA ALA A 151 3.02 -11.49 8.89
C ALA A 151 3.75 -10.25 8.35
N PHE A 152 3.78 -10.08 7.03
CA PHE A 152 3.92 -8.75 6.44
C PHE A 152 2.54 -8.10 6.40
N ILE A 153 2.44 -6.82 6.77
CA ILE A 153 1.15 -6.11 6.73
C ILE A 153 1.19 -4.94 5.75
N LYS A 154 0.21 -4.90 4.84
CA LYS A 154 -0.06 -3.74 3.96
C LYS A 154 -1.29 -3.01 4.48
N ILE A 155 -1.20 -1.69 4.58
CA ILE A 155 -2.27 -0.84 5.14
C ILE A 155 -2.52 0.32 4.18
N ASP A 156 -3.76 0.42 3.70
CA ASP A 156 -4.24 1.49 2.85
C ASP A 156 -5.76 1.57 3.03
N ILE A 157 -6.20 2.31 4.06
CA ILE A 157 -7.59 2.35 4.52
C ILE A 157 -8.20 3.76 4.50
N GLU A 158 -7.71 4.58 3.56
CA GLU A 158 -8.31 5.84 3.15
C GLU A 158 -8.59 6.80 4.33
N GLY A 159 -7.54 7.11 5.12
CA GLY A 159 -7.58 8.05 6.25
C GLY A 159 -7.94 7.42 7.61
N SER A 160 -8.12 6.10 7.68
CA SER A 160 -8.38 5.40 8.95
C SER A 160 -7.12 4.82 9.61
N GLU A 161 -5.94 4.97 9.03
CA GLU A 161 -4.65 4.43 9.47
C GLU A 161 -4.32 4.86 10.90
N TYR A 162 -4.59 6.10 11.22
CA TYR A 162 -4.32 6.74 12.53
C TYR A 162 -5.12 6.15 13.69
N ARG A 163 -6.20 5.43 13.38
CA ARG A 163 -7.07 4.78 14.37
C ARG A 163 -6.52 3.45 14.85
N ILE A 164 -5.58 2.87 14.10
CA ILE A 164 -5.00 1.55 14.41
C ILE A 164 -3.52 1.61 14.77
N PHE A 165 -2.89 2.79 14.80
CA PHE A 165 -1.48 2.95 15.16
C PHE A 165 -1.14 2.32 16.51
N ASP A 166 -1.95 2.58 17.54
CA ASP A 166 -1.74 2.00 18.86
C ASP A 166 -1.84 0.47 18.84
N GLU A 167 -2.80 -0.09 18.07
CA GLU A 167 -2.92 -1.55 17.92
C GLU A 167 -1.71 -2.13 17.16
N ILE A 168 -1.15 -1.42 16.18
CA ILE A 168 0.07 -1.83 15.48
C ILE A 168 1.24 -1.85 16.46
N LEU A 169 1.47 -0.77 17.21
CA LEU A 169 2.56 -0.67 18.20
C LEU A 169 2.48 -1.76 19.27
N LEU A 170 1.28 -2.02 19.81
CA LEU A 170 1.07 -3.08 20.80
C LEU A 170 1.33 -4.49 20.24
N ASN A 171 1.20 -4.67 18.95
CA ASN A 171 1.31 -5.98 18.29
C ASN A 171 2.50 -6.08 17.33
N GLN A 172 3.42 -5.11 17.32
CA GLN A 172 4.51 -5.00 16.34
C GLN A 172 5.41 -6.23 16.25
N LYS A 173 5.50 -7.03 17.33
CA LYS A 173 6.23 -8.31 17.32
C LYS A 173 5.67 -9.34 16.32
N ASN A 174 4.42 -9.19 15.93
CA ASN A 174 3.72 -10.09 15.00
C ASN A 174 3.95 -9.72 13.52
N PHE A 175 4.72 -8.67 13.25
CA PHE A 175 4.99 -8.22 11.88
C PHE A 175 6.48 -8.36 11.53
N THR A 176 6.76 -8.77 10.32
CA THR A 176 8.11 -8.76 9.72
C THR A 176 8.42 -7.44 9.06
N GLY A 177 7.40 -6.76 8.55
CA GLY A 177 7.46 -5.45 7.94
C GLY A 177 6.07 -4.88 7.73
N ILE A 178 6.01 -3.58 7.47
CA ILE A 178 4.80 -2.79 7.29
C ILE A 178 4.95 -1.95 6.04
N GLY A 179 4.04 -2.07 5.07
CA GLY A 179 3.84 -1.09 4.01
C GLY A 179 2.55 -0.32 4.31
N ILE A 180 2.63 0.99 4.39
CA ILE A 180 1.47 1.81 4.76
C ILE A 180 1.37 3.05 3.88
N GLU A 181 0.17 3.30 3.35
CA GLU A 181 -0.18 4.57 2.75
C GLU A 181 -0.89 5.44 3.78
N LEU A 182 -0.37 6.63 3.99
CA LEU A 182 -0.88 7.62 4.94
C LEU A 182 -1.60 8.73 4.18
N HIS A 183 -2.82 9.03 4.57
CA HIS A 183 -3.64 10.12 4.05
C HIS A 183 -3.68 11.29 5.03
N GLU A 184 -3.89 12.52 4.55
CA GLU A 184 -4.00 13.72 5.39
C GLU A 184 -2.79 13.88 6.35
N VAL A 185 -1.58 13.64 5.81
CA VAL A 185 -0.32 13.64 6.57
C VAL A 185 -0.07 14.95 7.30
N ASP A 186 -0.43 16.06 6.66
CA ASP A 186 -0.26 17.43 7.17
C ASP A 186 -1.00 17.67 8.48
N ILE A 187 -2.20 17.13 8.65
CA ILE A 187 -2.99 17.29 9.88
C ILE A 187 -2.71 16.20 10.94
N HIS A 188 -2.01 15.12 10.56
CA HIS A 188 -1.70 14.01 11.46
C HIS A 188 -0.21 13.89 11.81
N MET A 189 0.58 14.90 11.50
CA MET A 189 2.04 14.88 11.63
C MET A 189 2.55 14.38 12.98
N ASP A 190 2.01 14.88 14.09
CA ASP A 190 2.45 14.48 15.43
C ASP A 190 2.15 13.02 15.75
N LYS A 191 1.02 12.50 15.27
CA LYS A 191 0.68 11.08 15.42
C LYS A 191 1.64 10.20 14.65
N ILE A 192 2.00 10.61 13.43
CA ILE A 192 2.94 9.87 12.58
C ILE A 192 4.34 9.88 13.20
N LYS A 193 4.82 11.03 13.68
CA LYS A 193 6.11 11.14 14.39
C LYS A 193 6.15 10.21 15.60
N ASN A 194 5.09 10.22 16.41
CA ASN A 194 4.99 9.34 17.57
C ASN A 194 4.98 7.86 17.16
N PHE A 195 4.28 7.51 16.09
CA PHE A 195 4.26 6.15 15.54
C PHE A 195 5.65 5.70 15.09
N ILE A 196 6.33 6.49 14.24
CA ILE A 196 7.69 6.20 13.77
C ILE A 196 8.66 6.01 14.95
N LYS A 197 8.60 6.89 15.95
CA LYS A 197 9.48 6.87 17.13
C LYS A 197 9.32 5.61 17.99
N ASN A 198 8.09 5.08 18.11
CA ASN A 198 7.77 3.96 18.98
C ASN A 198 7.72 2.61 18.27
N LEU A 199 7.88 2.61 16.95
CA LEU A 199 7.91 1.39 16.14
C LEU A 199 9.32 0.76 16.23
N ASP A 200 9.41 -0.50 16.62
CA ASP A 200 10.65 -1.30 16.66
C ASP A 200 10.97 -1.88 15.27
N MET A 201 11.05 -0.99 14.29
CA MET A 201 11.41 -1.28 12.89
C MET A 201 12.07 -0.06 12.28
N ASP A 202 13.00 -0.28 11.36
CA ASP A 202 13.59 0.79 10.56
C ASP A 202 12.60 1.28 9.51
N LEU A 203 12.49 2.60 9.36
CA LEU A 203 11.88 3.20 8.17
C LEU A 203 12.86 3.01 7.01
N ILE A 204 12.49 2.20 6.03
CA ILE A 204 13.35 1.79 4.92
C ILE A 204 13.05 2.47 3.61
N HIS A 205 11.82 2.99 3.47
CA HIS A 205 11.38 3.67 2.26
C HIS A 205 10.29 4.71 2.56
N ILE A 206 10.31 5.78 1.78
CA ILE A 206 9.29 6.82 1.73
C ILE A 206 9.07 7.27 0.29
N HIS A 207 7.82 7.38 -0.12
CA HIS A 207 7.43 7.89 -1.43
C HIS A 207 6.18 8.77 -1.34
N PRO A 208 6.13 9.94 -1.99
CA PRO A 208 4.94 10.78 -2.01
C PRO A 208 3.99 10.35 -3.13
N GLN A 209 2.71 10.42 -2.87
CA GLN A 209 1.68 10.19 -3.89
C GLN A 209 1.46 11.47 -4.71
N ASN A 210 1.96 11.50 -5.95
CA ASN A 210 1.91 12.70 -6.78
C ASN A 210 0.52 13.11 -7.31
N PRO A 211 -0.56 12.29 -7.27
CA PRO A 211 -1.91 12.77 -7.47
C PRO A 211 -2.47 13.59 -6.32
N ALA A 212 -1.90 13.44 -5.11
CA ALA A 212 -2.27 14.22 -3.94
C ALA A 212 -1.73 15.65 -4.03
N HIS A 213 -2.29 16.54 -3.26
CA HIS A 213 -1.78 17.91 -3.19
C HIS A 213 -0.64 18.01 -2.17
N VAL A 214 0.12 19.09 -2.29
CA VAL A 214 1.11 19.49 -1.31
C VAL A 214 0.50 20.60 -0.47
N ALA A 215 0.46 20.37 0.86
CA ALA A 215 -0.06 21.33 1.82
C ALA A 215 0.96 22.47 2.07
N GLU A 216 0.61 23.39 2.97
CA GLU A 216 1.54 24.43 3.42
C GLU A 216 2.84 23.83 3.96
N ASN A 217 3.94 24.55 3.85
CA ASN A 217 5.28 24.10 4.24
C ASN A 217 5.84 22.91 3.45
N ASP A 218 5.39 22.72 2.22
CA ASP A 218 5.85 21.65 1.32
C ASP A 218 5.66 20.23 1.87
N ILE A 219 4.55 20.02 2.58
CA ILE A 219 4.19 18.71 3.13
C ILE A 219 3.27 17.99 2.15
N PRO A 220 3.67 16.82 1.58
CA PRO A 220 2.77 15.98 0.80
C PRO A 220 1.64 15.46 1.69
N THR A 221 0.38 15.55 1.24
CA THR A 221 -0.76 15.09 2.03
C THR A 221 -0.97 13.58 2.00
N GLN A 222 -0.30 12.88 1.07
CA GLN A 222 -0.28 11.42 1.01
C GLN A 222 1.16 10.91 0.87
N LEU A 223 1.51 9.92 1.70
CA LEU A 223 2.83 9.30 1.72
C LEU A 223 2.71 7.78 1.85
N GLU A 224 3.47 7.06 1.05
CA GLU A 224 3.78 5.65 1.29
C GLU A 224 5.00 5.54 2.18
N LEU A 225 4.90 4.80 3.26
CA LEU A 225 6.02 4.46 4.14
C LEU A 225 6.19 2.94 4.21
N THR A 226 7.42 2.48 4.21
CA THR A 226 7.73 1.07 4.45
C THR A 226 8.69 0.92 5.62
N PHE A 227 8.34 0.01 6.51
CA PHE A 227 9.13 -0.34 7.69
C PHE A 227 9.51 -1.82 7.66
N ALA A 228 10.68 -2.16 8.18
CA ALA A 228 11.16 -3.52 8.25
C ALA A 228 11.96 -3.79 9.52
N LYS A 229 11.94 -5.05 9.98
CA LYS A 229 12.81 -5.54 11.08
C LYS A 229 14.14 -6.02 10.52
N ASN A 230 15.24 -5.44 11.03
CA ASN A 230 16.60 -5.84 10.68
C ASN A 230 16.81 -5.94 9.16
N PRO A 231 16.47 -4.87 8.38
CA PRO A 231 16.60 -4.87 6.93
C PRO A 231 18.07 -4.91 6.53
N LYS A 232 18.34 -5.37 5.31
CA LYS A 232 19.69 -5.39 4.76
C LYS A 232 20.10 -4.01 4.26
N ILE A 233 21.06 -3.40 4.94
CA ILE A 233 21.67 -2.13 4.56
C ILE A 233 22.63 -2.37 3.39
N ILE A 234 22.55 -1.54 2.36
CA ILE A 234 23.46 -1.54 1.20
C ILE A 234 24.35 -0.31 1.14
N SER A 235 23.93 0.81 1.72
CA SER A 235 24.72 2.05 1.81
C SER A 235 24.27 2.88 3.02
N PRO A 236 25.19 3.60 3.69
CA PRO A 236 24.83 4.59 4.71
C PRO A 236 24.24 5.88 4.12
N GLU A 237 24.31 6.07 2.80
CA GLU A 237 23.78 7.23 2.10
C GLU A 237 22.47 6.89 1.41
N VAL A 238 21.39 7.55 1.85
CA VAL A 238 20.05 7.42 1.24
C VAL A 238 19.95 8.28 -0.01
N LYS A 239 19.51 7.65 -1.09
CA LYS A 239 19.15 8.34 -2.34
C LYS A 239 17.63 8.32 -2.52
N LEU A 240 17.05 9.51 -2.57
CA LEU A 240 15.63 9.71 -2.86
C LEU A 240 15.47 10.61 -4.09
N PRO A 241 14.56 10.31 -5.01
CA PRO A 241 13.75 9.09 -5.03
C PRO A 241 14.62 7.83 -5.22
N HIS A 242 14.13 6.69 -4.73
CA HIS A 242 14.81 5.41 -4.94
C HIS A 242 14.72 5.00 -6.42
N LYS A 243 15.73 4.30 -6.94
CA LYS A 243 15.80 3.89 -8.38
C LYS A 243 14.62 3.03 -8.87
N LEU A 244 13.88 2.40 -7.96
CA LEU A 244 12.69 1.60 -8.26
C LEU A 244 11.40 2.40 -8.07
N ASP A 245 11.46 3.65 -7.61
CA ASP A 245 10.28 4.49 -7.49
C ASP A 245 9.66 4.76 -8.85
N GLN A 246 8.36 4.85 -8.83
CA GLN A 246 7.56 5.20 -10.00
C GLN A 246 6.46 6.16 -9.53
N PRO A 247 6.23 7.25 -10.26
CA PRO A 247 5.15 8.17 -9.91
C PRO A 247 3.80 7.45 -9.93
N ALA A 248 2.95 7.67 -8.93
CA ALA A 248 1.62 7.08 -8.90
C ALA A 248 0.82 7.46 -10.16
N ASN A 249 0.91 8.71 -10.58
CA ASN A 249 0.41 9.15 -11.88
C ASN A 249 1.57 9.57 -12.81
N PRO A 250 1.86 8.80 -13.87
CA PRO A 250 2.97 9.09 -14.78
C PRO A 250 2.78 10.35 -15.65
N TYR A 251 1.61 10.98 -15.60
CA TYR A 251 1.32 12.22 -16.32
C TYR A 251 1.45 13.47 -15.46
N LEU A 252 1.72 13.33 -14.16
CA LEU A 252 1.95 14.43 -13.22
C LEU A 252 3.43 14.48 -12.84
N LYS A 253 3.88 15.67 -12.47
CA LYS A 253 5.23 15.85 -11.93
C LYS A 253 5.34 15.12 -10.58
N GLU A 254 6.48 14.52 -10.34
CA GLU A 254 6.82 13.94 -9.05
C GLU A 254 6.96 15.02 -7.97
N ILE A 255 6.53 14.71 -6.75
CA ILE A 255 6.68 15.60 -5.61
C ILE A 255 8.07 15.38 -5.02
N GLU A 256 8.86 16.45 -4.89
CA GLU A 256 10.16 16.41 -4.23
C GLU A 256 10.00 16.41 -2.71
N LEU A 257 10.64 15.44 -2.03
CA LEU A 257 10.64 15.35 -0.59
C LEU A 257 11.72 16.28 0.00
N ILE A 258 11.28 17.24 0.81
CA ILE A 258 12.17 18.19 1.49
C ILE A 258 12.11 17.89 2.99
N PHE A 259 13.27 17.62 3.59
CA PHE A 259 13.39 17.26 5.01
C PHE A 259 14.02 18.40 5.82
N GLU A 260 13.63 18.50 7.08
CA GLU A 260 14.29 19.37 8.06
C GLU A 260 15.76 18.96 8.22
N LYS A 261 16.61 19.94 8.52
CA LYS A 261 18.02 19.66 8.85
C LYS A 261 18.09 19.01 10.23
N LYS A 262 18.94 18.00 10.36
CA LYS A 262 19.25 17.40 11.66
C LYS A 262 19.90 18.48 12.53
N LYS A 263 19.25 18.80 13.66
CA LYS A 263 19.79 19.75 14.66
C LYS A 263 21.01 19.17 15.37
#